data_1b0d64224551396297217f7d5ec7bff5
#
_entry.id   1b0d64224551396297217f7d5ec7bff5
#
_cell.length_a   1.000
_cell.length_b   1.000
_cell.length_c   1.000
_cell.angle_alpha   90.00
_cell.angle_beta   90.00
_cell.angle_gamma   90.00
#
_symmetry.space_group_name_H-M   'P 1'
#
loop_
_entity.id
_entity.type
_entity.pdbx_description
1 polymer ?
#
loop_
_entity_poly.entity_id
_entity_poly.type
_entity_poly.pdbx_seq_one_letter_code
_entity_poly.pdbx_strand_id
1 'polypeptide(L)'
;MSRGDHQEIIYRDDKDRHSFVGCLEQACQKTGWQVHAYVLMDNHYHLLIETPGGNLVAGMKWLQGTYTQRFNARHRVYGHLFQGRYKALNVDEAEVSYFQVVSTYIHLNPVRAGLVKAGEPSLKSFPWSSYPSYLAAAVKRPEWLRVDRVLQSVGVEKDDHGGRRGYEAWMEGRALECTRSCSRKEMEAQWKRVRRGWYLGERSFKGRLLERIGGWLEGRKAESVNGEAKAARNEAEAERWIGMAMAELGMDEGALKTRPKGAEEKLAMAWWLRRHTTLSRQWIARRLGMGHETRVTLAVRSVEALSTGRLARIKRRIERVQPINDS
;
A
#
# COMPACT_ATOMS: atom_id res chain seq x y z
N MET A 1 1.43 6.45 8.59
CA MET A 1 0.37 6.44 9.62
C MET A 1 -0.72 7.43 9.24
N SER A 2 -1.98 7.08 9.42
CA SER A 2 -3.12 8.01 9.31
C SER A 2 -4.14 7.72 10.40
N ARG A 3 -4.92 8.72 10.77
CA ARG A 3 -5.89 8.66 11.87
C ARG A 3 -7.25 9.18 11.38
N GLY A 4 -8.31 8.69 12.01
CA GLY A 4 -9.68 9.15 11.79
C GLY A 4 -9.85 10.63 12.12
N ASP A 5 -10.76 11.28 11.40
CA ASP A 5 -11.12 12.66 11.67
C ASP A 5 -11.65 12.78 13.09
N HIS A 6 -11.34 13.89 13.77
CA HIS A 6 -11.65 14.08 15.20
C HIS A 6 -11.28 12.90 16.13
N GLN A 7 -10.34 12.05 15.72
CA GLN A 7 -9.95 10.79 16.38
C GLN A 7 -11.07 9.73 16.40
N GLU A 8 -12.07 9.87 15.58
CA GLU A 8 -13.14 8.89 15.43
C GLU A 8 -12.63 7.55 14.91
N ILE A 9 -13.43 6.51 15.17
CA ILE A 9 -13.13 5.16 14.70
C ILE A 9 -13.21 5.11 13.16
N ILE A 10 -12.25 4.43 12.55
CA ILE A 10 -12.21 4.20 11.10
C ILE A 10 -12.57 2.77 10.71
N TYR A 11 -12.82 1.92 11.68
CA TYR A 11 -13.31 0.55 11.53
C TYR A 11 -14.41 0.32 12.56
N ARG A 12 -15.66 0.18 12.13
CA ARG A 12 -16.79 -0.10 13.05
C ARG A 12 -16.88 -1.58 13.40
N ASP A 13 -16.37 -2.45 12.53
CA ASP A 13 -16.34 -3.88 12.72
C ASP A 13 -15.21 -4.54 11.88
N ASP A 14 -15.15 -5.86 11.95
CA ASP A 14 -14.15 -6.66 11.25
C ASP A 14 -14.31 -6.63 9.73
N LYS A 15 -15.53 -6.40 9.20
CA LYS A 15 -15.75 -6.25 7.76
C LYS A 15 -15.08 -4.99 7.23
N ASP A 16 -15.04 -3.92 8.02
CA ASP A 16 -14.31 -2.71 7.66
C ASP A 16 -12.80 -2.96 7.64
N ARG A 17 -12.28 -3.68 8.63
CA ARG A 17 -10.85 -4.05 8.66
C ARG A 17 -10.46 -4.93 7.49
N HIS A 18 -11.26 -5.95 7.16
CA HIS A 18 -11.05 -6.75 5.95
C HIS A 18 -11.12 -5.91 4.67
N SER A 19 -12.08 -4.98 4.59
CA SER A 19 -12.18 -4.06 3.46
C SER A 19 -10.94 -3.18 3.32
N PHE A 20 -10.36 -2.71 4.44
CA PHE A 20 -9.12 -1.94 4.43
C PHE A 20 -7.93 -2.79 3.94
N VAL A 21 -7.77 -4.02 4.46
CA VAL A 21 -6.70 -4.94 4.01
C VAL A 21 -6.84 -5.24 2.52
N GLY A 22 -8.06 -5.47 2.03
CA GLY A 22 -8.31 -5.65 0.60
C GLY A 22 -7.99 -4.38 -0.23
N CYS A 23 -8.21 -3.17 0.32
CA CYS A 23 -7.76 -1.94 -0.33
C CYS A 23 -6.23 -1.83 -0.32
N LEU A 24 -5.57 -2.24 0.75
CA LEU A 24 -4.11 -2.25 0.85
C LEU A 24 -3.48 -3.21 -0.17
N GLU A 25 -4.00 -4.42 -0.28
CA GLU A 25 -3.61 -5.38 -1.31
C GLU A 25 -3.74 -4.80 -2.73
N GLN A 26 -4.90 -4.22 -3.05
CA GLN A 26 -5.12 -3.57 -4.34
C GLN A 26 -4.18 -2.38 -4.57
N ALA A 27 -3.84 -1.63 -3.51
CA ALA A 27 -2.85 -0.56 -3.60
C ALA A 27 -1.47 -1.13 -3.94
N CYS A 28 -1.04 -2.21 -3.28
CA CYS A 28 0.22 -2.89 -3.57
C CYS A 28 0.29 -3.39 -5.03
N GLN A 29 -0.77 -4.05 -5.52
CA GLN A 29 -0.86 -4.51 -6.91
C GLN A 29 -0.74 -3.37 -7.93
N LYS A 30 -1.28 -2.18 -7.61
CA LYS A 30 -1.28 -1.00 -8.50
C LYS A 30 0.02 -0.20 -8.48
N THR A 31 0.73 -0.25 -7.39
CA THR A 31 1.86 0.66 -7.12
C THR A 31 3.19 -0.05 -7.00
N GLY A 32 3.20 -1.39 -6.96
CA GLY A 32 4.38 -2.18 -6.67
C GLY A 32 4.87 -2.04 -5.23
N TRP A 33 4.03 -1.55 -4.31
CA TRP A 33 4.40 -1.44 -2.91
C TRP A 33 4.65 -2.81 -2.29
N GLN A 34 5.65 -2.86 -1.41
CA GLN A 34 5.90 -4.00 -0.56
C GLN A 34 5.67 -3.59 0.89
N VAL A 35 4.78 -4.27 1.57
CA VAL A 35 4.46 -3.99 2.98
C VAL A 35 5.36 -4.86 3.85
N HIS A 36 6.08 -4.25 4.78
CA HIS A 36 6.90 -4.96 5.75
C HIS A 36 6.16 -5.15 7.08
N ALA A 37 5.40 -4.17 7.54
CA ALA A 37 4.58 -4.33 8.74
C ALA A 37 3.35 -3.43 8.67
N TYR A 38 2.26 -3.88 9.29
CA TYR A 38 1.09 -3.05 9.50
C TYR A 38 0.38 -3.40 10.81
N VAL A 39 -0.41 -2.45 11.29
CA VAL A 39 -1.38 -2.65 12.36
C VAL A 39 -2.57 -1.72 12.16
N LEU A 40 -3.77 -2.26 12.35
CA LEU A 40 -5.03 -1.54 12.28
C LEU A 40 -5.58 -1.39 13.71
N MET A 41 -5.52 -0.16 14.21
CA MET A 41 -6.11 0.24 15.49
C MET A 41 -7.49 0.84 15.22
N ASP A 42 -8.35 0.93 16.21
CA ASP A 42 -9.75 1.36 16.00
C ASP A 42 -9.88 2.69 15.23
N ASN A 43 -9.03 3.65 15.53
CA ASN A 43 -9.09 4.99 14.95
C ASN A 43 -7.87 5.41 14.14
N HIS A 44 -6.91 4.51 13.91
CA HIS A 44 -5.73 4.79 13.09
C HIS A 44 -5.07 3.51 12.61
N TYR A 45 -4.15 3.65 11.66
CA TYR A 45 -3.30 2.55 11.23
C TYR A 45 -1.85 2.99 11.08
N HIS A 46 -0.95 2.01 11.17
CA HIS A 46 0.45 2.17 10.82
C HIS A 46 0.81 1.20 9.69
N LEU A 47 1.66 1.66 8.78
CA LEU A 47 2.24 0.85 7.70
C LEU A 47 3.74 1.11 7.67
N LEU A 48 4.55 0.07 7.53
CA LEU A 48 5.94 0.12 7.09
C LEU A 48 5.96 -0.43 5.68
N ILE A 49 6.23 0.43 4.71
CA ILE A 49 6.13 0.10 3.28
C ILE A 49 7.37 0.56 2.52
N GLU A 50 7.77 -0.24 1.58
CA GLU A 50 8.72 0.11 0.54
C GLU A 50 7.95 0.57 -0.70
N THR A 51 8.42 1.63 -1.35
CA THR A 51 7.79 2.23 -2.52
C THR A 51 8.80 2.34 -3.67
N PRO A 52 9.14 1.24 -4.35
CA PRO A 52 10.20 1.22 -5.35
C PRO A 52 10.00 2.26 -6.46
N GLY A 53 8.77 2.49 -6.87
CA GLY A 53 8.39 3.48 -7.87
C GLY A 53 8.30 4.93 -7.37
N GLY A 54 8.64 5.25 -6.12
CA GLY A 54 8.54 6.61 -5.56
C GLY A 54 7.12 7.19 -5.56
N ASN A 55 6.10 6.36 -5.58
CA ASN A 55 4.68 6.68 -5.82
C ASN A 55 3.82 6.73 -4.55
N LEU A 56 4.44 7.01 -3.38
CA LEU A 56 3.76 7.02 -2.07
C LEU A 56 2.50 7.90 -2.07
N VAL A 57 2.57 9.11 -2.62
CA VAL A 57 1.44 10.05 -2.59
C VAL A 57 0.26 9.53 -3.42
N ALA A 58 0.53 9.01 -4.62
CA ALA A 58 -0.50 8.45 -5.50
C ALA A 58 -1.16 7.23 -4.87
N GLY A 59 -0.36 6.30 -4.34
CA GLY A 59 -0.86 5.10 -3.69
C GLY A 59 -1.66 5.39 -2.42
N MET A 60 -1.18 6.31 -1.56
CA MET A 60 -1.91 6.71 -0.36
C MET A 60 -3.23 7.42 -0.68
N LYS A 61 -3.24 8.30 -1.69
CA LYS A 61 -4.48 8.93 -2.17
C LYS A 61 -5.49 7.89 -2.63
N TRP A 62 -5.00 6.89 -3.38
CA TRP A 62 -5.86 5.80 -3.86
C TRP A 62 -6.37 4.94 -2.70
N LEU A 63 -5.49 4.46 -1.82
CA LEU A 63 -5.83 3.62 -0.66
C LEU A 63 -6.87 4.29 0.23
N GLN A 64 -6.58 5.51 0.70
CA GLN A 64 -7.47 6.23 1.61
C GLN A 64 -8.78 6.63 0.93
N GLY A 65 -8.73 7.11 -0.31
CA GLY A 65 -9.92 7.48 -1.06
C GLY A 65 -10.85 6.30 -1.34
N THR A 66 -10.27 5.16 -1.76
CA THR A 66 -11.05 3.95 -2.04
C THR A 66 -11.68 3.39 -0.75
N TYR A 67 -10.89 3.33 0.33
CA TYR A 67 -11.42 2.85 1.60
C TYR A 67 -12.51 3.78 2.15
N THR A 68 -12.29 5.11 2.14
CA THR A 68 -13.33 6.08 2.56
C THR A 68 -14.62 5.91 1.78
N GLN A 69 -14.54 5.75 0.46
CA GLN A 69 -15.74 5.52 -0.37
C GLN A 69 -16.47 4.22 0.02
N ARG A 70 -15.73 3.13 0.25
CA ARG A 70 -16.32 1.84 0.67
C ARG A 70 -16.95 1.93 2.05
N PHE A 71 -16.26 2.56 3.01
CA PHE A 71 -16.75 2.79 4.36
C PHE A 71 -18.02 3.63 4.34
N ASN A 72 -18.00 4.78 3.67
CA ASN A 72 -19.13 5.70 3.59
C ASN A 72 -20.35 5.04 2.92
N ALA A 73 -20.14 4.32 1.82
CA ALA A 73 -21.20 3.59 1.13
C ALA A 73 -21.83 2.51 2.02
N ARG A 74 -21.00 1.75 2.75
CA ARG A 74 -21.46 0.68 3.64
C ARG A 74 -22.26 1.22 4.82
N HIS A 75 -21.77 2.31 5.43
CA HIS A 75 -22.36 2.87 6.64
C HIS A 75 -23.35 4.00 6.37
N ARG A 76 -23.61 4.34 5.11
CA ARG A 76 -24.51 5.42 4.68
C ARG A 76 -24.14 6.76 5.33
N VAL A 77 -22.85 7.04 5.43
CA VAL A 77 -22.29 8.30 5.94
C VAL A 77 -21.57 9.06 4.85
N TYR A 78 -21.28 10.34 5.09
CA TYR A 78 -20.64 11.24 4.13
C TYR A 78 -19.48 11.97 4.79
N GLY A 79 -18.58 12.54 3.98
CA GLY A 79 -17.49 13.37 4.46
C GLY A 79 -16.15 12.61 4.53
N HIS A 80 -15.21 13.25 5.23
CA HIS A 80 -13.86 12.74 5.39
C HIS A 80 -13.79 11.71 6.51
N LEU A 81 -13.21 10.54 6.21
CA LEU A 81 -12.94 9.52 7.22
C LEU A 81 -11.62 9.78 7.95
N PHE A 82 -10.63 10.34 7.25
CA PHE A 82 -9.30 10.56 7.78
C PHE A 82 -9.01 12.04 8.02
N GLN A 83 -8.31 12.33 9.14
CA GLN A 83 -7.88 13.68 9.50
C GLN A 83 -6.73 14.13 8.59
N GLY A 84 -7.04 14.86 7.53
CA GLY A 84 -6.05 15.48 6.67
C GLY A 84 -5.12 14.47 5.97
N ARG A 85 -3.87 14.89 5.70
CA ARG A 85 -2.87 14.06 5.03
C ARG A 85 -2.28 13.03 6.00
N TYR A 86 -1.88 11.86 5.46
CA TYR A 86 -1.11 10.88 6.21
C TYR A 86 0.24 11.44 6.66
N LYS A 87 0.76 10.96 7.78
CA LYS A 87 2.12 11.26 8.25
C LYS A 87 3.07 10.21 7.70
N ALA A 88 4.10 10.65 6.98
CA ALA A 88 5.20 9.81 6.51
C ALA A 88 6.45 10.04 7.35
N LEU A 89 7.17 8.95 7.60
CA LEU A 89 8.50 8.93 8.20
C LEU A 89 9.40 8.17 7.21
N ASN A 90 10.45 8.80 6.72
CA ASN A 90 11.43 8.12 5.88
C ASN A 90 12.37 7.32 6.80
N VAL A 91 12.52 6.03 6.52
CA VAL A 91 13.39 5.11 7.27
C VAL A 91 14.63 4.83 6.44
N ASP A 92 15.81 4.96 7.04
CA ASP A 92 17.08 4.65 6.38
C ASP A 92 17.16 3.14 6.13
N GLU A 93 17.25 2.79 4.86
CA GLU A 93 17.29 1.39 4.42
C GLU A 93 18.66 0.72 4.65
N ALA A 94 19.71 1.52 4.76
CA ALA A 94 21.08 1.03 4.97
C ALA A 94 21.30 0.48 6.37
N GLU A 95 20.48 0.89 7.34
CA GLU A 95 20.64 0.51 8.74
C GLU A 95 19.50 -0.38 9.22
N VAL A 96 19.81 -1.65 9.37
CA VAL A 96 18.86 -2.73 9.73
C VAL A 96 18.15 -2.47 11.06
N SER A 97 18.84 -1.80 12.02
CA SER A 97 18.30 -1.47 13.33
C SER A 97 17.06 -0.57 13.27
N TYR A 98 16.95 0.32 12.27
CA TYR A 98 15.78 1.18 12.13
C TYR A 98 14.55 0.40 11.66
N PHE A 99 14.74 -0.62 10.83
CA PHE A 99 13.65 -1.55 10.48
C PHE A 99 13.12 -2.28 11.69
N GLN A 100 14.02 -2.79 12.53
CA GLN A 100 13.68 -3.43 13.80
C GLN A 100 12.85 -2.50 14.70
N VAL A 101 13.31 -1.26 14.90
CA VAL A 101 12.62 -0.28 15.76
C VAL A 101 11.22 0.01 15.25
N VAL A 102 11.04 0.24 13.94
CA VAL A 102 9.75 0.61 13.37
C VAL A 102 8.80 -0.57 13.32
N SER A 103 9.26 -1.76 12.90
CA SER A 103 8.40 -2.96 12.86
C SER A 103 7.96 -3.39 14.25
N THR A 104 8.87 -3.36 15.23
CA THR A 104 8.55 -3.61 16.64
C THR A 104 7.52 -2.62 17.16
N TYR A 105 7.71 -1.32 16.90
CA TYR A 105 6.74 -0.30 17.27
C TYR A 105 5.35 -0.60 16.68
N ILE A 106 5.27 -1.03 15.42
CA ILE A 106 4.01 -1.36 14.75
C ILE A 106 3.36 -2.60 15.38
N HIS A 107 4.10 -3.68 15.53
CA HIS A 107 3.55 -4.93 16.07
C HIS A 107 3.19 -4.85 17.56
N LEU A 108 3.87 -4.02 18.35
CA LEU A 108 3.57 -3.82 19.76
C LEU A 108 2.46 -2.78 20.03
N ASN A 109 1.91 -2.12 19.00
CA ASN A 109 0.84 -1.15 19.21
C ASN A 109 -0.36 -1.71 20.01
N PRO A 110 -0.85 -2.94 19.76
CA PRO A 110 -1.96 -3.51 20.53
C PRO A 110 -1.65 -3.66 22.02
N VAL A 111 -0.43 -4.09 22.36
CA VAL A 111 0.02 -4.18 23.77
C VAL A 111 0.09 -2.80 24.43
N ARG A 112 0.67 -1.83 23.71
CA ARG A 112 0.77 -0.44 24.19
C ARG A 112 -0.58 0.24 24.39
N ALA A 113 -1.56 -0.13 23.57
CA ALA A 113 -2.93 0.36 23.71
C ALA A 113 -3.74 -0.41 24.76
N GLY A 114 -3.19 -1.47 25.36
CA GLY A 114 -3.90 -2.31 26.32
C GLY A 114 -4.95 -3.24 25.69
N LEU A 115 -4.94 -3.40 24.35
CA LEU A 115 -5.85 -4.30 23.64
C LEU A 115 -5.41 -5.76 23.77
N VAL A 116 -4.14 -6.00 24.01
CA VAL A 116 -3.54 -7.31 24.26
C VAL A 116 -2.67 -7.19 25.49
N LYS A 117 -2.79 -8.16 26.41
CA LYS A 117 -1.90 -8.28 27.55
C LYS A 117 -0.60 -8.98 27.15
N ALA A 118 0.52 -8.52 27.63
CA ALA A 118 1.78 -9.22 27.43
C ALA A 118 1.73 -10.56 28.19
N GLY A 119 2.12 -11.64 27.50
CA GLY A 119 2.17 -12.99 28.06
C GLY A 119 0.90 -13.84 27.88
N GLU A 120 -0.31 -13.29 27.99
CA GLU A 120 -1.55 -14.02 27.74
C GLU A 120 -2.76 -13.12 27.45
N PRO A 121 -3.53 -13.37 26.38
CA PRO A 121 -3.15 -14.14 25.20
C PRO A 121 -2.06 -13.39 24.43
N SER A 122 -1.16 -14.12 23.78
CA SER A 122 -0.01 -13.56 23.09
C SER A 122 -0.36 -12.55 21.98
N LEU A 123 0.60 -11.77 21.50
CA LEU A 123 0.46 -10.83 20.38
C LEU A 123 -0.24 -11.46 19.15
N LYS A 124 -0.08 -12.75 18.94
CA LYS A 124 -0.73 -13.48 17.83
C LYS A 124 -2.25 -13.52 17.90
N SER A 125 -2.83 -13.27 19.08
CA SER A 125 -4.29 -13.19 19.24
C SER A 125 -4.89 -11.93 18.64
N PHE A 126 -4.07 -10.92 18.29
CA PHE A 126 -4.53 -9.71 17.63
C PHE A 126 -4.46 -9.87 16.10
N PRO A 127 -5.58 -10.15 15.41
CA PRO A 127 -5.57 -10.51 14.00
C PRO A 127 -5.34 -9.32 13.07
N TRP A 128 -5.48 -8.08 13.58
CA TRP A 128 -5.47 -6.85 12.79
C TRP A 128 -4.08 -6.23 12.66
N SER A 129 -3.06 -7.09 12.66
CA SER A 129 -1.68 -6.71 12.37
C SER A 129 -1.03 -7.74 11.44
N SER A 130 0.11 -7.38 10.86
CA SER A 130 0.92 -8.32 10.07
C SER A 130 1.62 -9.37 10.93
N TYR A 131 1.65 -9.22 12.26
CA TYR A 131 2.40 -10.11 13.14
C TYR A 131 1.98 -11.60 13.03
N PRO A 132 0.68 -11.98 13.02
CA PRO A 132 0.30 -13.37 12.82
C PRO A 132 0.82 -13.98 11.50
N SER A 133 0.93 -13.18 10.45
CA SER A 133 1.49 -13.63 9.17
C SER A 133 2.99 -13.94 9.24
N TYR A 134 3.74 -13.29 10.13
CA TYR A 134 5.14 -13.61 10.37
C TYR A 134 5.34 -15.00 10.97
N LEU A 135 4.36 -15.50 11.71
CA LEU A 135 4.36 -16.82 12.33
C LEU A 135 3.82 -17.90 11.40
N ALA A 136 3.14 -17.51 10.34
CA ALA A 136 2.57 -18.44 9.36
C ALA A 136 3.65 -18.90 8.35
N ALA A 137 3.45 -20.07 7.74
CA ALA A 137 4.26 -20.55 6.64
C ALA A 137 4.16 -19.58 5.42
N ALA A 138 5.24 -19.44 4.66
CA ALA A 138 5.32 -18.50 3.54
C ALA A 138 4.15 -18.64 2.54
N VAL A 139 3.74 -19.88 2.24
CA VAL A 139 2.62 -20.19 1.33
C VAL A 139 1.25 -19.65 1.81
N LYS A 140 1.11 -19.34 3.10
CA LYS A 140 -0.12 -18.81 3.69
C LYS A 140 -0.13 -17.28 3.81
N ARG A 141 0.93 -16.61 3.38
CA ARG A 141 1.07 -15.16 3.48
C ARG A 141 0.57 -14.47 2.23
N PRO A 142 0.04 -13.24 2.34
CA PRO A 142 -0.19 -12.41 1.18
C PRO A 142 1.13 -12.13 0.44
N GLU A 143 1.13 -12.19 -0.89
CA GLU A 143 2.31 -11.94 -1.73
C GLU A 143 2.89 -10.52 -1.55
N TRP A 144 2.04 -9.55 -1.25
CA TRP A 144 2.43 -8.17 -1.00
C TRP A 144 3.08 -7.93 0.38
N LEU A 145 3.07 -8.94 1.29
CA LEU A 145 3.72 -8.85 2.60
C LEU A 145 5.12 -9.45 2.55
N ARG A 146 6.11 -8.60 2.69
CA ARG A 146 7.53 -8.96 2.70
C ARG A 146 8.05 -9.02 4.14
N VAL A 147 8.51 -10.18 4.56
CA VAL A 147 8.91 -10.43 5.96
C VAL A 147 10.42 -10.54 6.17
N ASP A 148 11.18 -10.85 5.12
CA ASP A 148 12.62 -11.13 5.17
C ASP A 148 13.43 -10.05 5.87
N ARG A 149 13.27 -8.79 5.50
CA ARG A 149 14.02 -7.67 6.08
C ARG A 149 13.77 -7.49 7.57
N VAL A 150 12.53 -7.69 8.01
CA VAL A 150 12.19 -7.60 9.44
C VAL A 150 12.73 -8.80 10.20
N LEU A 151 12.62 -10.01 9.67
CA LEU A 151 13.19 -11.22 10.28
C LEU A 151 14.70 -11.10 10.42
N GLN A 152 15.40 -10.68 9.35
CA GLN A 152 16.84 -10.44 9.38
C GLN A 152 17.23 -9.38 10.42
N SER A 153 16.41 -8.33 10.58
CA SER A 153 16.67 -7.25 11.55
C SER A 153 16.69 -7.71 13.01
N VAL A 154 16.14 -8.87 13.30
CA VAL A 154 16.13 -9.48 14.64
C VAL A 154 16.99 -10.74 14.71
N GLY A 155 17.85 -10.99 13.72
CA GLY A 155 18.79 -12.11 13.69
C GLY A 155 18.19 -13.43 13.21
N VAL A 156 17.01 -13.42 12.59
CA VAL A 156 16.41 -14.60 11.98
C VAL A 156 16.86 -14.71 10.52
N GLU A 157 17.79 -15.61 10.25
CA GLU A 157 18.38 -15.79 8.91
C GLU A 157 17.47 -16.59 7.96
N LYS A 158 16.71 -17.56 8.48
CA LYS A 158 15.86 -18.45 7.69
C LYS A 158 14.40 -18.35 8.09
N ASP A 159 13.53 -18.22 7.12
CA ASP A 159 12.09 -18.23 7.31
C ASP A 159 11.54 -19.68 7.32
N ASP A 160 12.01 -20.46 8.26
CA ASP A 160 11.53 -21.80 8.56
C ASP A 160 10.75 -21.84 9.88
N HIS A 161 10.37 -23.02 10.32
CA HIS A 161 9.63 -23.20 11.57
C HIS A 161 10.44 -22.71 12.79
N GLY A 162 11.75 -22.97 12.81
CA GLY A 162 12.66 -22.54 13.88
C GLY A 162 12.82 -21.01 13.91
N GLY A 163 13.05 -20.40 12.76
CA GLY A 163 13.18 -18.94 12.63
C GLY A 163 11.90 -18.22 13.05
N ARG A 164 10.72 -18.72 12.65
CA ARG A 164 9.43 -18.14 13.06
C ARG A 164 9.19 -18.25 14.57
N ARG A 165 9.56 -19.36 15.19
CA ARG A 165 9.52 -19.51 16.67
C ARG A 165 10.51 -18.57 17.37
N GLY A 166 11.70 -18.40 16.81
CA GLY A 166 12.66 -17.43 17.30
C GLY A 166 12.13 -16.01 17.28
N TYR A 167 11.47 -15.63 16.16
CA TYR A 167 10.81 -14.32 16.04
C TYR A 167 9.66 -14.16 17.04
N GLU A 168 8.84 -15.20 17.23
CA GLU A 168 7.74 -15.21 18.22
C GLU A 168 8.32 -14.97 19.64
N ALA A 169 9.31 -15.74 20.06
CA ALA A 169 9.93 -15.61 21.36
C ALA A 169 10.55 -14.22 21.57
N TRP A 170 11.22 -13.68 20.54
CA TRP A 170 11.79 -12.34 20.58
C TRP A 170 10.72 -11.26 20.76
N MET A 171 9.61 -11.32 20.00
CA MET A 171 8.51 -10.37 20.08
C MET A 171 7.75 -10.44 21.41
N GLU A 172 7.52 -11.64 21.96
CA GLU A 172 6.89 -11.81 23.27
C GLU A 172 7.80 -11.24 24.38
N GLY A 173 9.12 -11.44 24.28
CA GLY A 173 10.08 -10.79 25.17
C GLY A 173 9.97 -9.26 25.13
N ARG A 174 9.88 -8.68 23.94
CA ARG A 174 9.68 -7.23 23.76
C ARG A 174 8.32 -6.75 24.30
N ALA A 175 7.28 -7.57 24.17
CA ALA A 175 5.96 -7.28 24.74
C ALA A 175 6.02 -7.20 26.28
N LEU A 176 6.71 -8.15 26.92
CA LEU A 176 6.93 -8.14 28.37
C LEU A 176 7.73 -6.91 28.83
N GLU A 177 8.76 -6.51 28.07
CA GLU A 177 9.51 -5.28 28.36
C GLU A 177 8.62 -4.02 28.33
N CYS A 178 7.62 -3.97 27.47
CA CYS A 178 6.64 -2.86 27.44
C CYS A 178 5.87 -2.71 28.76
N THR A 179 5.75 -3.78 29.56
CA THR A 179 5.03 -3.74 30.84
C THR A 179 5.91 -3.31 32.01
N ARG A 180 7.25 -3.45 31.88
CA ARG A 180 8.22 -3.07 32.92
C ARG A 180 8.49 -1.56 32.84
N SER A 181 8.37 -0.85 33.95
CA SER A 181 8.46 0.62 33.99
C SER A 181 9.79 1.20 33.48
N CYS A 182 10.90 0.53 33.74
CA CYS A 182 12.24 0.96 33.32
C CYS A 182 12.42 0.81 31.81
N SER A 183 12.26 -0.41 31.27
CA SER A 183 12.40 -0.71 29.84
C SER A 183 11.37 0.05 29.00
N ARG A 184 10.18 0.27 29.54
CA ARG A 184 9.14 1.06 28.87
C ARG A 184 9.58 2.50 28.59
N LYS A 185 10.27 3.15 29.51
CA LYS A 185 10.76 4.53 29.31
C LYS A 185 11.80 4.59 28.19
N GLU A 186 12.72 3.63 28.12
CA GLU A 186 13.73 3.55 27.06
C GLU A 186 13.08 3.31 25.68
N MET A 187 12.16 2.35 25.60
CA MET A 187 11.41 2.07 24.37
C MET A 187 10.59 3.29 23.93
N GLU A 188 9.92 3.97 24.84
CA GLU A 188 9.17 5.19 24.54
C GLU A 188 10.08 6.32 24.04
N ALA A 189 11.30 6.44 24.54
CA ALA A 189 12.28 7.39 24.03
C ALA A 189 12.69 7.10 22.57
N GLN A 190 12.96 5.83 22.24
CA GLN A 190 13.20 5.41 20.84
C GLN A 190 12.00 5.69 19.94
N TRP A 191 10.80 5.31 20.39
CA TRP A 191 9.57 5.48 19.61
C TRP A 191 9.09 6.92 19.50
N LYS A 192 9.57 7.83 20.34
CA LYS A 192 9.31 9.26 20.18
C LYS A 192 9.83 9.78 18.84
N ARG A 193 10.97 9.28 18.35
CA ARG A 193 11.50 9.61 17.02
C ARG A 193 10.58 9.10 15.91
N VAL A 194 10.08 7.86 16.04
CA VAL A 194 9.13 7.26 15.09
C VAL A 194 7.83 8.07 15.01
N ARG A 195 7.33 8.57 16.15
CA ARG A 195 6.05 9.30 16.20
C ARG A 195 6.13 10.76 15.75
N ARG A 196 7.26 11.43 16.02
CA ARG A 196 7.40 12.88 15.81
C ARG A 196 8.39 13.27 14.72
N GLY A 197 9.26 12.34 14.31
CA GLY A 197 10.24 12.57 13.25
C GLY A 197 9.63 12.61 11.85
N TRP A 198 10.38 13.14 10.90
CA TRP A 198 10.10 13.02 9.47
C TRP A 198 11.11 12.08 8.76
N TYR A 199 12.16 11.69 9.48
CA TYR A 199 13.13 10.66 9.09
C TYR A 199 13.59 9.88 10.31
N LEU A 200 14.03 8.66 10.09
CA LEU A 200 14.73 7.80 11.04
C LEU A 200 15.96 7.25 10.33
N GLY A 201 17.12 7.72 10.74
CA GLY A 201 18.40 7.43 10.11
C GLY A 201 19.50 8.28 10.73
N GLU A 202 20.71 8.07 10.23
CA GLU A 202 21.89 8.86 10.62
C GLU A 202 21.89 10.26 10.01
N ARG A 203 22.88 11.09 10.40
CA ARG A 203 23.04 12.44 9.83
C ARG A 203 23.30 12.43 8.33
N SER A 204 24.05 11.44 7.85
CA SER A 204 24.32 11.21 6.43
C SER A 204 23.03 10.96 5.63
N PHE A 205 22.11 10.15 6.15
CA PHE A 205 20.81 9.93 5.55
C PHE A 205 19.97 11.21 5.47
N LYS A 206 19.97 12.01 6.54
CA LYS A 206 19.33 13.33 6.53
C LYS A 206 19.89 14.21 5.41
N GLY A 207 21.23 14.21 5.25
CA GLY A 207 21.91 14.96 4.17
C GLY A 207 21.40 14.53 2.79
N ARG A 208 21.44 13.21 2.50
CA ARG A 208 20.93 12.64 1.24
C ARG A 208 19.45 12.99 0.98
N LEU A 209 18.61 12.97 2.02
CA LEU A 209 17.20 13.37 1.88
C LEU A 209 17.05 14.85 1.56
N LEU A 210 17.83 15.72 2.22
CA LEU A 210 17.80 17.17 1.97
C LEU A 210 18.32 17.52 0.57
N GLU A 211 19.38 16.86 0.11
CA GLU A 211 19.90 17.01 -1.27
C GLU A 211 18.87 16.59 -2.31
N ARG A 212 18.22 15.44 -2.11
CA ARG A 212 17.11 14.99 -2.98
C ARG A 212 15.95 16.00 -3.00
N ILE A 213 15.61 16.59 -1.86
CA ILE A 213 14.57 17.62 -1.78
C ILE A 213 15.05 18.90 -2.43
N GLY A 214 16.31 19.32 -2.20
CA GLY A 214 16.91 20.51 -2.80
C GLY A 214 16.93 20.45 -4.32
N GLY A 215 17.46 19.38 -4.90
CA GLY A 215 17.45 19.17 -6.36
C GLY A 215 16.05 19.09 -6.98
N TRP A 216 15.02 18.84 -6.16
CA TRP A 216 13.62 18.86 -6.60
C TRP A 216 13.01 20.28 -6.51
N LEU A 217 13.55 21.14 -5.66
CA LEU A 217 13.07 22.51 -5.45
C LEU A 217 13.73 23.53 -6.37
N GLU A 218 14.92 23.22 -6.91
CA GLU A 218 15.58 24.06 -7.92
C GLU A 218 14.76 24.07 -9.22
N GLY A 219 13.87 25.04 -9.32
CA GLY A 219 13.08 25.33 -10.52
C GLY A 219 11.56 25.17 -10.42
N ARG A 220 10.98 24.77 -9.29
CA ARG A 220 9.52 24.60 -9.15
C ARG A 220 8.99 24.97 -7.77
N LYS A 221 7.86 25.67 -7.71
CA LYS A 221 7.14 25.93 -6.44
C LYS A 221 6.76 24.60 -5.77
N ALA A 222 7.13 24.41 -4.49
CA ALA A 222 7.02 23.13 -3.76
C ALA A 222 5.63 22.47 -3.76
N GLU A 223 4.55 23.22 -3.92
CA GLU A 223 3.18 22.73 -4.00
C GLU A 223 2.82 22.11 -5.36
N SER A 224 3.48 22.56 -6.44
CA SER A 224 3.21 22.11 -7.83
C SER A 224 3.91 20.79 -8.17
N VAL A 225 5.04 20.48 -7.54
CA VAL A 225 5.87 19.29 -7.86
C VAL A 225 5.18 17.99 -7.49
N ASN A 226 4.31 17.97 -6.50
CA ASN A 226 3.64 16.74 -6.05
C ASN A 226 2.45 16.29 -6.90
N GLY A 227 1.84 17.14 -7.70
CA GLY A 227 0.67 16.80 -8.53
C GLY A 227 1.02 16.45 -9.98
N GLU A 228 1.65 17.37 -10.69
CA GLU A 228 1.80 17.31 -12.16
C GLU A 228 2.91 16.37 -12.64
N ALA A 229 4.10 16.40 -12.04
CA ALA A 229 5.19 15.53 -12.46
C ALA A 229 4.93 14.05 -12.16
N LYS A 230 4.17 13.75 -11.07
CA LYS A 230 3.72 12.39 -10.75
C LYS A 230 2.57 11.94 -11.62
N ALA A 231 1.64 12.84 -11.97
CA ALA A 231 0.60 12.55 -12.93
C ALA A 231 1.22 12.22 -14.30
N ALA A 232 2.18 13.02 -14.76
CA ALA A 232 2.88 12.79 -16.03
C ALA A 232 3.64 11.46 -16.05
N ARG A 233 4.30 11.06 -14.95
CA ARG A 233 4.98 9.75 -14.86
C ARG A 233 4.00 8.59 -14.87
N ASN A 234 2.92 8.66 -14.09
CA ASN A 234 1.87 7.65 -14.09
C ASN A 234 1.16 7.55 -15.44
N GLU A 235 0.98 8.68 -16.12
CA GLU A 235 0.44 8.71 -17.47
C GLU A 235 1.41 8.12 -18.50
N ALA A 236 2.72 8.43 -18.41
CA ALA A 236 3.74 7.86 -19.29
C ALA A 236 3.88 6.34 -19.12
N GLU A 237 3.77 5.84 -17.89
CA GLU A 237 3.73 4.41 -17.60
C GLU A 237 2.48 3.77 -18.21
N ALA A 238 1.32 4.37 -18.02
CA ALA A 238 0.08 3.87 -18.61
C ALA A 238 0.08 3.91 -20.13
N GLU A 239 0.72 4.89 -20.76
CA GLU A 239 0.90 4.93 -22.21
C GLU A 239 1.76 3.76 -22.73
N ARG A 240 2.84 3.41 -22.01
CA ARG A 240 3.63 2.20 -22.32
C ARG A 240 2.75 0.94 -22.24
N TRP A 241 1.94 0.83 -21.21
CA TRP A 241 1.03 -0.30 -21.04
C TRP A 241 -0.02 -0.36 -22.15
N ILE A 242 -0.60 0.78 -22.54
CA ILE A 242 -1.54 0.86 -23.66
C ILE A 242 -0.87 0.41 -24.95
N GLY A 243 0.36 0.88 -25.21
CA GLY A 243 1.14 0.46 -26.38
C GLY A 243 1.37 -1.06 -26.43
N MET A 244 1.76 -1.65 -25.29
CA MET A 244 1.95 -3.11 -25.19
C MET A 244 0.64 -3.88 -25.38
N ALA A 245 -0.46 -3.43 -24.80
CA ALA A 245 -1.77 -4.03 -24.96
C ALA A 245 -2.27 -3.92 -26.40
N MET A 246 -2.06 -2.78 -27.05
CA MET A 246 -2.38 -2.60 -28.47
C MET A 246 -1.57 -3.53 -29.36
N ALA A 247 -0.25 -3.64 -29.14
CA ALA A 247 0.62 -4.56 -29.86
C ALA A 247 0.14 -6.02 -29.70
N GLU A 248 -0.16 -6.45 -28.46
CA GLU A 248 -0.69 -7.79 -28.20
C GLU A 248 -2.02 -8.05 -28.90
N LEU A 249 -2.87 -7.03 -29.03
CA LEU A 249 -4.17 -7.15 -29.70
C LEU A 249 -4.11 -6.92 -31.21
N GLY A 250 -2.96 -6.58 -31.78
CA GLY A 250 -2.79 -6.24 -33.20
C GLY A 250 -3.54 -4.97 -33.56
N MET A 251 -3.49 -3.95 -32.72
CA MET A 251 -4.18 -2.65 -32.90
C MET A 251 -3.16 -1.51 -32.96
N ASP A 252 -3.53 -0.46 -33.68
CA ASP A 252 -2.84 0.82 -33.72
C ASP A 252 -3.72 1.94 -33.11
N GLU A 253 -3.17 3.14 -33.02
CA GLU A 253 -3.87 4.33 -32.52
C GLU A 253 -5.08 4.71 -33.39
N GLY A 254 -5.01 4.46 -34.69
CA GLY A 254 -6.13 4.69 -35.63
C GLY A 254 -7.29 3.76 -35.32
N ALA A 255 -6.99 2.46 -35.17
CA ALA A 255 -7.97 1.45 -34.79
C ALA A 255 -8.59 1.75 -33.41
N LEU A 256 -7.80 2.22 -32.45
CA LEU A 256 -8.31 2.61 -31.13
C LEU A 256 -9.31 3.77 -31.23
N LYS A 257 -9.04 4.78 -32.06
CA LYS A 257 -9.93 5.94 -32.23
C LYS A 257 -11.23 5.60 -32.99
N THR A 258 -11.16 4.76 -34.01
CA THR A 258 -12.31 4.44 -34.89
C THR A 258 -13.26 3.41 -34.31
N ARG A 259 -12.78 2.53 -33.41
CA ARG A 259 -13.63 1.51 -32.78
C ARG A 259 -14.72 2.12 -31.90
N PRO A 260 -15.90 1.47 -31.81
CA PRO A 260 -16.98 1.90 -30.94
C PRO A 260 -16.54 2.11 -29.49
N LYS A 261 -17.18 3.02 -28.76
CA LYS A 261 -16.90 3.34 -27.36
C LYS A 261 -16.99 2.14 -26.41
N GLY A 262 -17.79 1.14 -26.77
CA GLY A 262 -17.98 -0.11 -26.01
C GLY A 262 -17.28 -1.32 -26.62
N ALA A 263 -16.31 -1.13 -27.54
CA ALA A 263 -15.57 -2.24 -28.13
C ALA A 263 -14.89 -3.08 -27.05
N GLU A 264 -14.90 -4.40 -27.20
CA GLU A 264 -14.40 -5.35 -26.20
C GLU A 264 -12.93 -5.13 -25.86
N GLU A 265 -12.12 -4.72 -26.83
CA GLU A 265 -10.72 -4.36 -26.62
C GLU A 265 -10.58 -3.14 -25.69
N LYS A 266 -11.41 -2.10 -25.90
CA LYS A 266 -11.43 -0.93 -25.00
C LYS A 266 -11.90 -1.29 -23.59
N LEU A 267 -12.88 -2.18 -23.48
CA LEU A 267 -13.38 -2.65 -22.18
C LEU A 267 -12.27 -3.41 -21.43
N ALA A 268 -11.58 -4.33 -22.10
CA ALA A 268 -10.51 -5.11 -21.51
C ALA A 268 -9.30 -4.22 -21.12
N MET A 269 -8.91 -3.27 -21.97
CA MET A 269 -7.84 -2.31 -21.65
C MET A 269 -8.23 -1.39 -20.48
N ALA A 270 -9.47 -0.91 -20.42
CA ALA A 270 -9.97 -0.10 -19.33
C ALA A 270 -9.98 -0.87 -18.00
N TRP A 271 -10.43 -2.11 -18.00
CA TRP A 271 -10.38 -3.01 -16.88
C TRP A 271 -8.93 -3.22 -16.40
N TRP A 272 -8.02 -3.52 -17.32
CA TRP A 272 -6.62 -3.77 -17.01
C TRP A 272 -5.91 -2.54 -16.42
N LEU A 273 -6.09 -1.34 -17.03
CA LEU A 273 -5.59 -0.09 -16.51
C LEU A 273 -6.14 0.22 -15.10
N ARG A 274 -7.42 -0.05 -14.86
CA ARG A 274 -8.01 0.14 -13.53
C ARG A 274 -7.43 -0.80 -12.49
N ARG A 275 -7.02 -2.00 -12.88
CA ARG A 275 -6.41 -2.98 -11.99
C ARG A 275 -4.96 -2.63 -11.66
N HIS A 276 -4.19 -2.14 -12.64
CA HIS A 276 -2.74 -2.00 -12.54
C HIS A 276 -2.24 -0.56 -12.40
N THR A 277 -3.11 0.45 -12.46
CA THR A 277 -2.72 1.86 -12.33
C THR A 277 -3.58 2.62 -11.33
N THR A 278 -3.07 3.77 -10.85
CA THR A 278 -3.81 4.69 -9.98
C THR A 278 -4.54 5.79 -10.74
N LEU A 279 -4.58 5.70 -12.09
CA LEU A 279 -5.19 6.71 -12.95
C LEU A 279 -6.70 6.86 -12.73
N SER A 280 -7.19 8.09 -12.91
CA SER A 280 -8.61 8.37 -12.77
C SER A 280 -9.43 7.71 -13.88
N ARG A 281 -10.69 7.35 -13.57
CA ARG A 281 -11.65 6.84 -14.59
C ARG A 281 -11.83 7.84 -15.74
N GLN A 282 -11.82 9.12 -15.43
CA GLN A 282 -11.94 10.19 -16.42
C GLN A 282 -10.77 10.16 -17.42
N TRP A 283 -9.53 10.02 -16.94
CA TRP A 283 -8.36 9.91 -17.80
C TRP A 283 -8.44 8.68 -18.70
N ILE A 284 -8.75 7.50 -18.13
CA ILE A 284 -8.89 6.25 -18.89
C ILE A 284 -9.97 6.36 -19.95
N ALA A 285 -11.14 6.90 -19.59
CA ALA A 285 -12.24 7.07 -20.54
C ALA A 285 -11.85 7.99 -21.71
N ARG A 286 -11.18 9.09 -21.43
CA ARG A 286 -10.69 10.04 -22.44
C ARG A 286 -9.63 9.40 -23.32
N ARG A 287 -8.63 8.76 -22.76
CA ARG A 287 -7.50 8.16 -23.48
C ARG A 287 -7.95 7.03 -24.41
N LEU A 288 -8.84 6.15 -23.96
CA LEU A 288 -9.37 5.05 -24.76
C LEU A 288 -10.56 5.45 -25.66
N GLY A 289 -10.94 6.72 -25.66
CA GLY A 289 -12.07 7.20 -26.48
C GLY A 289 -13.40 6.56 -26.10
N MET A 290 -13.64 6.32 -24.78
CA MET A 290 -14.87 5.66 -24.30
C MET A 290 -16.01 6.66 -24.02
N GLY A 291 -15.73 7.96 -24.06
CA GLY A 291 -16.70 9.04 -23.80
C GLY A 291 -16.79 9.39 -22.32
N HIS A 292 -17.68 8.76 -21.56
CA HIS A 292 -17.89 9.07 -20.15
C HIS A 292 -17.23 8.05 -19.20
N GLU A 293 -16.76 8.50 -18.03
CA GLU A 293 -16.07 7.68 -17.03
C GLU A 293 -16.88 6.50 -16.45
N THR A 294 -18.23 6.59 -16.50
CA THR A 294 -19.10 5.48 -16.10
C THR A 294 -18.89 4.23 -16.93
N ARG A 295 -18.49 4.39 -18.21
CA ARG A 295 -18.16 3.26 -19.09
C ARG A 295 -16.96 2.47 -18.62
N VAL A 296 -16.00 3.12 -17.98
CA VAL A 296 -14.87 2.43 -17.34
C VAL A 296 -15.35 1.57 -16.16
N THR A 297 -16.30 2.05 -15.37
CA THR A 297 -16.89 1.25 -14.28
C THR A 297 -17.68 0.05 -14.82
N LEU A 298 -18.45 0.26 -15.87
CA LEU A 298 -19.18 -0.83 -16.53
C LEU A 298 -18.22 -1.84 -17.17
N ALA A 299 -17.13 -1.37 -17.79
CA ALA A 299 -16.10 -2.22 -18.38
C ALA A 299 -15.48 -3.15 -17.32
N VAL A 300 -15.12 -2.62 -16.15
CA VAL A 300 -14.57 -3.42 -15.05
C VAL A 300 -15.55 -4.51 -14.64
N ARG A 301 -16.81 -4.16 -14.39
CA ARG A 301 -17.84 -5.13 -14.01
C ARG A 301 -18.07 -6.20 -15.08
N SER A 302 -18.15 -5.79 -16.34
CA SER A 302 -18.38 -6.72 -17.46
C SER A 302 -17.22 -7.70 -17.63
N VAL A 303 -15.98 -7.22 -17.56
CA VAL A 303 -14.77 -8.07 -17.72
C VAL A 303 -14.59 -9.01 -16.55
N GLU A 304 -14.91 -8.59 -15.33
CA GLU A 304 -14.83 -9.44 -14.13
C GLU A 304 -15.92 -10.52 -14.09
N ALA A 305 -17.10 -10.24 -14.60
CA ALA A 305 -18.23 -11.18 -14.61
C ALA A 305 -18.10 -12.30 -15.65
N LEU A 306 -17.22 -12.13 -16.68
CA LEU A 306 -17.17 -13.05 -17.83
C LEU A 306 -16.02 -14.05 -17.70
N SER A 307 -16.36 -15.34 -17.79
CA SER A 307 -15.41 -16.47 -17.84
C SER A 307 -15.21 -17.04 -19.26
N THR A 308 -16.14 -16.78 -20.19
CA THR A 308 -16.16 -17.32 -21.56
C THR A 308 -16.44 -16.24 -22.61
N GLY A 309 -16.25 -16.55 -23.89
CA GLY A 309 -16.53 -15.64 -24.99
C GLY A 309 -15.30 -14.84 -25.47
N ARG A 310 -15.53 -13.91 -26.42
CA ARG A 310 -14.46 -13.11 -27.07
C ARG A 310 -13.78 -12.18 -26.05
N LEU A 311 -14.55 -11.48 -25.24
CA LEU A 311 -14.02 -10.56 -24.22
C LEU A 311 -13.14 -11.28 -23.21
N ALA A 312 -13.52 -12.50 -22.77
CA ALA A 312 -12.71 -13.32 -21.89
C ALA A 312 -11.39 -13.78 -22.55
N ARG A 313 -11.38 -14.01 -23.87
CA ARG A 313 -10.14 -14.29 -24.62
C ARG A 313 -9.23 -13.08 -24.69
N ILE A 314 -9.79 -11.89 -24.97
CA ILE A 314 -9.05 -10.63 -24.98
C ILE A 314 -8.47 -10.34 -23.59
N LYS A 315 -9.26 -10.52 -22.52
CA LYS A 315 -8.79 -10.40 -21.14
C LYS A 315 -7.55 -11.24 -20.89
N ARG A 316 -7.58 -12.56 -21.22
CA ARG A 316 -6.45 -13.48 -21.02
C ARG A 316 -5.21 -13.10 -21.84
N ARG A 317 -5.38 -12.51 -23.04
CA ARG A 317 -4.26 -11.99 -23.81
C ARG A 317 -3.60 -10.79 -23.13
N ILE A 318 -4.38 -9.82 -22.68
CA ILE A 318 -3.88 -8.63 -21.98
C ILE A 318 -3.24 -9.00 -20.64
N GLU A 319 -3.74 -10.00 -19.92
CA GLU A 319 -3.14 -10.48 -18.67
C GLU A 319 -1.71 -11.04 -18.84
N ARG A 320 -1.33 -11.46 -20.05
CA ARG A 320 0.04 -11.91 -20.35
C ARG A 320 1.02 -10.76 -20.58
N VAL A 321 0.50 -9.54 -20.77
CA VAL A 321 1.33 -8.35 -20.92
C VAL A 321 1.87 -7.97 -19.57
N GLN A 322 3.11 -8.35 -19.28
CA GLN A 322 3.81 -7.92 -18.07
C GLN A 322 4.64 -6.66 -18.36
N PRO A 323 4.70 -5.69 -17.44
CA PRO A 323 5.66 -4.61 -17.56
C PRO A 323 7.06 -5.20 -17.50
N ILE A 324 7.91 -4.83 -18.45
CA ILE A 324 9.35 -5.06 -18.34
C ILE A 324 9.81 -4.18 -17.18
N ASN A 325 10.13 -4.79 -16.05
CA ASN A 325 10.85 -4.12 -14.99
C ASN A 325 12.26 -3.87 -15.53
N ASP A 326 12.51 -2.65 -16.00
CA ASP A 326 13.87 -2.18 -16.19
C ASP A 326 14.54 -2.19 -14.81
N SER A 327 15.50 -3.11 -14.66
CA SER A 327 16.37 -3.35 -13.49
C SER A 327 17.18 -2.09 -13.14
#